data_d465dbaf7b07b95397fd11a6eef97206
#
_entry.id   d465dbaf7b07b95397fd11a6eef97206
#
_cell.length_a   1.000
_cell.length_b   1.000
_cell.length_c   1.000
_cell.angle_alpha   90.00
_cell.angle_beta   90.00
_cell.angle_gamma   90.00
#
_symmetry.space_group_name_H-M   'P 1'
#
loop_
_entity.id
_entity.type
_entity.pdbx_description
1 polymer ?
#
loop_
_entity_poly.entity_id
_entity_poly.type
_entity_poly.pdbx_seq_one_letter_code
_entity_poly.pdbx_strand_id
1 'polypeptide(L)'
;MKVMATGAFDLLHPGHGLYLEKAKELGGEDAVLVVVIARDSTVKKKKRIPVIDENQRLEMIKYLKPVDEAYIGYDGDMFKIVEEIQPDIIAIGSDQNHDIKKLQEQLDKRGIKAVAKRVKEYRVGELDSTCKIINRIKHSELEEKNLDCTNVINDDWWLIN
;
A
#
# COMPACT_ATOMS: atom_id res chain seq x y z
N MET A 1 -0.17 -16.89 12.04
CA MET A 1 -0.23 -15.50 12.57
C MET A 1 -0.92 -14.58 11.57
N LYS A 2 -1.74 -13.66 12.06
CA LYS A 2 -2.38 -12.64 11.23
C LYS A 2 -1.54 -11.36 11.26
N VAL A 3 -1.09 -10.92 10.09
CA VAL A 3 -0.30 -9.69 9.93
C VAL A 3 -1.15 -8.66 9.21
N MET A 4 -1.23 -7.46 9.75
CA MET A 4 -1.90 -6.33 9.12
C MET A 4 -0.87 -5.35 8.55
N ALA A 5 -1.01 -5.00 7.28
CA ALA A 5 -0.23 -3.96 6.61
C ALA A 5 -1.14 -2.82 6.18
N THR A 6 -0.66 -1.58 6.26
CA THR A 6 -1.46 -0.41 5.91
C THR A 6 -0.74 0.50 4.93
N GLY A 7 -1.49 1.19 4.09
CA GLY A 7 -0.93 2.16 3.15
C GLY A 7 -1.97 2.84 2.28
N ALA A 8 -1.54 3.82 1.49
CA ALA A 8 -2.38 4.42 0.46
C ALA A 8 -2.48 3.52 -0.78
N PHE A 9 -1.37 2.93 -1.20
CA PHE A 9 -1.28 2.04 -2.37
C PHE A 9 -1.93 2.65 -3.62
N ASP A 10 -1.56 3.86 -3.94
CA ASP A 10 -2.14 4.60 -5.07
C ASP A 10 -1.61 4.05 -6.40
N LEU A 11 -0.56 4.64 -6.97
CA LEU A 11 0.12 4.02 -8.11
C LEU A 11 1.08 2.95 -7.60
N LEU A 12 0.80 1.70 -7.95
CA LEU A 12 1.60 0.57 -7.50
C LEU A 12 2.99 0.57 -8.15
N HIS A 13 3.98 0.22 -7.37
CA HIS A 13 5.36 0.05 -7.80
C HIS A 13 6.01 -1.11 -7.03
N PRO A 14 7.18 -1.61 -7.47
CA PRO A 14 7.81 -2.77 -6.82
C PRO A 14 8.09 -2.60 -5.31
N GLY A 15 8.24 -1.37 -4.83
CA GLY A 15 8.37 -1.09 -3.40
C GLY A 15 7.17 -1.52 -2.57
N HIS A 16 5.96 -1.36 -3.11
CA HIS A 16 4.74 -1.89 -2.48
C HIS A 16 4.76 -3.42 -2.41
N GLY A 17 5.14 -4.09 -3.50
CA GLY A 17 5.25 -5.55 -3.54
C GLY A 17 6.23 -6.08 -2.50
N LEU A 18 7.44 -5.53 -2.45
CA LEU A 18 8.45 -5.91 -1.46
C LEU A 18 7.96 -5.67 -0.03
N TYR A 19 7.33 -4.52 0.24
CA TYR A 19 6.78 -4.22 1.55
C TYR A 19 5.76 -5.27 1.99
N LEU A 20 4.84 -5.66 1.11
CA LEU A 20 3.80 -6.65 1.42
C LEU A 20 4.37 -8.07 1.60
N GLU A 21 5.34 -8.46 0.78
CA GLU A 21 6.05 -9.74 0.98
C GLU A 21 6.73 -9.79 2.35
N LYS A 22 7.52 -8.76 2.67
CA LYS A 22 8.24 -8.68 3.95
C LYS A 22 7.32 -8.52 5.14
N ALA A 23 6.19 -7.84 5.00
CA ALA A 23 5.16 -7.78 6.02
C ALA A 23 4.60 -9.18 6.32
N LYS A 24 4.27 -9.98 5.28
CA LYS A 24 3.79 -11.35 5.46
C LYS A 24 4.81 -12.23 6.17
N GLU A 25 6.09 -12.13 5.79
CA GLU A 25 7.20 -12.88 6.40
C GLU A 25 7.34 -12.63 7.92
N LEU A 26 6.92 -11.46 8.43
CA LEU A 26 6.95 -11.17 9.88
C LEU A 26 6.09 -12.14 10.70
N GLY A 27 5.07 -12.72 10.10
CA GLY A 27 4.18 -13.68 10.74
C GLY A 27 4.57 -15.14 10.58
N GLY A 28 5.63 -15.43 9.82
CA GLY A 28 6.12 -16.79 9.56
C GLY A 28 5.46 -17.45 8.34
N GLU A 29 5.73 -18.74 8.17
CA GLU A 29 5.41 -19.51 6.96
C GLU A 29 3.91 -19.55 6.65
N ASP A 30 3.07 -19.72 7.67
CA ASP A 30 1.60 -19.79 7.53
C ASP A 30 0.90 -18.45 7.85
N ALA A 31 1.58 -17.33 7.63
CA ALA A 31 1.00 -16.03 7.93
C ALA A 31 -0.14 -15.67 6.97
N VAL A 32 -1.20 -15.10 7.52
CA VAL A 32 -2.28 -14.45 6.78
C VAL A 32 -2.01 -12.95 6.74
N LEU A 33 -1.82 -12.40 5.54
CA LEU A 33 -1.63 -10.97 5.35
C LEU A 33 -2.96 -10.28 5.03
N VAL A 34 -3.35 -9.38 5.93
CA VAL A 34 -4.51 -8.51 5.78
C VAL A 34 -4.04 -7.10 5.46
N VAL A 35 -4.46 -6.55 4.33
CA VAL A 35 -4.07 -5.20 3.92
C VAL A 35 -5.23 -4.23 4.14
N VAL A 36 -4.95 -3.12 4.80
CA VAL A 36 -5.91 -2.03 4.99
C VAL A 36 -5.45 -0.81 4.19
N ILE A 37 -6.22 -0.46 3.19
CA ILE A 37 -5.96 0.74 2.38
C ILE A 37 -6.58 1.99 3.02
N ALA A 38 -5.88 3.10 2.93
CA ALA A 38 -6.39 4.39 3.39
C ALA A 38 -7.53 4.88 2.49
N ARG A 39 -8.60 5.41 3.10
CA ARG A 39 -9.67 6.09 2.37
C ARG A 39 -9.15 7.30 1.60
N ASP A 40 -9.84 7.67 0.55
CA ASP A 40 -9.53 8.87 -0.23
C ASP A 40 -9.48 10.12 0.67
N SER A 41 -10.44 10.24 1.60
CA SER A 41 -10.48 11.33 2.59
C SER A 41 -9.24 11.34 3.49
N THR A 42 -8.74 10.17 3.90
CA THR A 42 -7.53 10.05 4.71
C THR A 42 -6.27 10.42 3.92
N VAL A 43 -6.17 10.01 2.68
CA VAL A 43 -5.03 10.33 1.79
C VAL A 43 -4.99 11.83 1.52
N LYS A 44 -6.14 12.45 1.22
CA LYS A 44 -6.27 13.91 0.99
C LYS A 44 -5.77 14.73 2.18
N LYS A 45 -6.12 14.31 3.40
CA LYS A 45 -5.70 15.01 4.63
C LYS A 45 -4.20 14.94 4.88
N LYS A 46 -3.56 13.84 4.50
CA LYS A 46 -2.15 13.58 4.87
C LYS A 46 -1.14 13.91 3.77
N LYS A 47 -1.51 13.76 2.52
CA LYS A 47 -0.56 13.85 1.39
C LYS A 47 -1.08 14.67 0.22
N ARG A 48 -2.06 14.16 -0.49
CA ARG A 48 -2.57 14.67 -1.76
C ARG A 48 -3.86 13.96 -2.15
N ILE A 49 -4.51 14.47 -3.19
CA ILE A 49 -5.61 13.74 -3.82
C ILE A 49 -5.04 12.45 -4.45
N PRO A 50 -5.56 11.27 -4.13
CA PRO A 50 -5.13 10.04 -4.78
C PRO A 50 -5.47 10.07 -6.27
N VAL A 51 -4.62 9.45 -7.10
CA VAL A 51 -4.86 9.30 -8.54
C VAL A 51 -5.94 8.26 -8.77
N ILE A 52 -5.88 7.16 -8.01
CA ILE A 52 -6.80 6.02 -8.08
C ILE A 52 -7.73 6.08 -6.87
N ASP A 53 -9.05 5.96 -7.12
CA ASP A 53 -10.04 5.95 -6.03
C ASP A 53 -9.90 4.72 -5.12
N GLU A 54 -10.45 4.82 -3.92
CA GLU A 54 -10.28 3.80 -2.87
C GLU A 54 -10.80 2.42 -3.27
N ASN A 55 -11.88 2.33 -4.07
CA ASN A 55 -12.45 1.04 -4.47
C ASN A 55 -11.55 0.34 -5.49
N GLN A 56 -11.05 1.07 -6.49
CA GLN A 56 -10.11 0.52 -7.47
C GLN A 56 -8.77 0.16 -6.81
N ARG A 57 -8.28 0.96 -5.85
CA ARG A 57 -7.08 0.62 -5.08
C ARG A 57 -7.27 -0.67 -4.26
N LEU A 58 -8.45 -0.85 -3.64
CA LEU A 58 -8.79 -2.07 -2.94
C LEU A 58 -8.80 -3.28 -3.88
N GLU A 59 -9.42 -3.14 -5.03
CA GLU A 59 -9.49 -4.21 -6.04
C GLU A 59 -8.10 -4.62 -6.50
N MET A 60 -7.22 -3.68 -6.83
CA MET A 60 -5.85 -3.96 -7.26
C MET A 60 -5.02 -4.66 -6.18
N ILE A 61 -5.16 -4.27 -4.92
CA ILE A 61 -4.45 -4.91 -3.81
C ILE A 61 -4.83 -6.39 -3.68
N LYS A 62 -6.07 -6.75 -3.92
CA LYS A 62 -6.54 -8.15 -3.87
C LYS A 62 -5.90 -9.05 -4.92
N TYR A 63 -5.40 -8.49 -6.02
CA TYR A 63 -4.68 -9.24 -7.05
C TYR A 63 -3.20 -9.48 -6.71
N LEU A 64 -2.66 -8.83 -5.69
CA LEU A 64 -1.25 -8.98 -5.35
C LEU A 64 -0.99 -10.31 -4.63
N LYS A 65 -0.01 -11.06 -5.12
CA LYS A 65 0.33 -12.40 -4.68
C LYS A 65 0.48 -12.59 -3.15
N PRO A 66 1.12 -11.67 -2.38
CA PRO A 66 1.27 -11.88 -0.95
C PRO A 66 0.00 -11.60 -0.14
N VAL A 67 -1.04 -11.00 -0.72
CA VAL A 67 -2.24 -10.53 -0.02
C VAL A 67 -3.27 -11.65 0.08
N ASP A 68 -3.72 -11.94 1.30
CA ASP A 68 -4.79 -12.91 1.55
C ASP A 68 -6.15 -12.21 1.69
N GLU A 69 -6.19 -11.06 2.37
CA GLU A 69 -7.40 -10.26 2.56
C GLU A 69 -7.09 -8.76 2.42
N ALA A 70 -8.06 -7.97 1.97
CA ALA A 70 -7.91 -6.53 1.89
C ALA A 70 -9.20 -5.78 2.20
N TYR A 71 -9.09 -4.65 2.90
CA TYR A 71 -10.20 -3.82 3.37
C TYR A 71 -9.88 -2.33 3.21
N ILE A 72 -10.93 -1.51 3.17
CA ILE A 72 -10.79 -0.05 3.28
C ILE A 72 -10.87 0.33 4.76
N GLY A 73 -9.94 1.15 5.23
CA GLY A 73 -9.92 1.65 6.59
C GLY A 73 -11.08 2.61 6.91
N TYR A 74 -11.23 2.96 8.17
CA TYR A 74 -12.23 3.93 8.61
C TYR A 74 -11.71 5.36 8.58
N ASP A 75 -12.62 6.33 8.43
CA ASP A 75 -12.31 7.72 8.71
C ASP A 75 -12.22 7.96 10.23
N GLY A 76 -11.27 8.78 10.63
CA GLY A 76 -11.10 9.21 12.02
C GLY A 76 -10.26 8.24 12.84
N ASP A 77 -10.88 7.26 13.48
CA ASP A 77 -10.17 6.31 14.36
C ASP A 77 -9.58 5.14 13.58
N MET A 78 -8.27 5.17 13.36
CA MET A 78 -7.54 4.08 12.71
C MET A 78 -7.53 2.76 13.50
N PHE A 79 -7.79 2.80 14.80
CA PHE A 79 -7.77 1.59 15.64
C PHE A 79 -9.05 0.76 15.52
N LYS A 80 -10.15 1.37 15.07
CA LYS A 80 -11.40 0.65 14.87
C LYS A 80 -11.24 -0.57 13.95
N ILE A 81 -10.55 -0.41 12.83
CA ILE A 81 -10.28 -1.53 11.91
C ILE A 81 -9.31 -2.55 12.53
N VAL A 82 -8.39 -2.11 13.38
CA VAL A 82 -7.46 -3.01 14.10
C VAL A 82 -8.24 -3.89 15.10
N GLU A 83 -9.21 -3.31 15.81
CA GLU A 83 -10.08 -4.03 16.75
C GLU A 83 -10.94 -5.08 16.03
N GLU A 84 -11.39 -4.81 14.81
CA GLU A 84 -12.16 -5.75 14.00
C GLU A 84 -11.30 -6.87 13.42
N ILE A 85 -10.14 -6.54 12.87
CA ILE A 85 -9.23 -7.51 12.24
C ILE A 85 -8.55 -8.38 13.30
N GLN A 86 -8.24 -7.83 14.47
CA GLN A 86 -7.49 -8.48 15.55
C GLN A 86 -6.17 -9.11 15.04
N PRO A 87 -5.25 -8.33 14.46
CA PRO A 87 -4.00 -8.85 13.99
C PRO A 87 -3.07 -9.20 15.17
N ASP A 88 -2.17 -10.16 14.96
CA ASP A 88 -1.06 -10.44 15.88
C ASP A 88 0.07 -9.42 15.70
N ILE A 89 0.30 -9.00 14.45
CA ILE A 89 1.36 -8.06 14.08
C ILE A 89 0.78 -6.95 13.21
N ILE A 90 1.19 -5.71 13.49
CA ILE A 90 0.98 -4.56 12.60
C ILE A 90 2.32 -4.22 11.95
N ALA A 91 2.41 -4.44 10.64
CA ALA A 91 3.59 -4.12 9.86
C ALA A 91 3.61 -2.64 9.46
N ILE A 92 4.73 -1.97 9.70
CA ILE A 92 4.97 -0.58 9.34
C ILE A 92 6.08 -0.53 8.29
N GLY A 93 5.82 0.13 7.17
CA GLY A 93 6.82 0.28 6.10
C GLY A 93 8.01 1.13 6.55
N SER A 94 9.17 0.90 5.92
CA SER A 94 10.43 1.61 6.22
C SER A 94 10.33 3.12 6.01
N ASP A 95 9.53 3.55 5.04
CA ASP A 95 9.27 4.95 4.66
C ASP A 95 8.09 5.60 5.39
N GLN A 96 7.36 4.83 6.19
CA GLN A 96 6.26 5.35 6.98
C GLN A 96 6.75 6.01 8.27
N ASN A 97 6.45 7.30 8.41
CA ASN A 97 6.84 8.13 9.57
C ASN A 97 6.01 7.82 10.83
N HIS A 98 5.80 6.54 11.13
CA HIS A 98 5.15 6.12 12.37
C HIS A 98 6.19 5.82 13.44
N ASP A 99 6.04 6.49 14.58
CA ASP A 99 6.78 6.13 15.81
C ASP A 99 6.20 4.82 16.36
N ILE A 100 6.96 3.74 16.21
CA ILE A 100 6.53 2.39 16.65
C ILE A 100 6.25 2.37 18.16
N LYS A 101 7.04 3.09 18.96
CA LYS A 101 6.83 3.12 20.42
C LYS A 101 5.50 3.76 20.76
N LYS A 102 5.20 4.92 20.17
CA LYS A 102 3.90 5.59 20.35
C LYS A 102 2.72 4.75 19.85
N LEU A 103 2.90 4.07 18.73
CA LEU A 103 1.88 3.16 18.21
C LEU A 103 1.64 2.01 19.19
N GLN A 104 2.69 1.37 19.69
CA GLN A 104 2.58 0.28 20.68
C GLN A 104 1.90 0.75 21.97
N GLU A 105 2.29 1.91 22.49
CA GLU A 105 1.64 2.49 23.69
C GLU A 105 0.13 2.72 23.49
N GLN A 106 -0.29 3.12 22.29
CA GLN A 106 -1.71 3.32 21.99
C GLN A 106 -2.46 1.98 21.86
N LEU A 107 -1.84 0.96 21.29
CA LEU A 107 -2.38 -0.39 21.23
C LEU A 107 -2.57 -0.94 22.64
N ASP A 108 -1.56 -0.82 23.48
CA ASP A 108 -1.56 -1.29 24.87
C ASP A 108 -2.66 -0.59 25.70
N LYS A 109 -2.78 0.72 25.58
CA LYS A 109 -3.84 1.51 26.25
C LYS A 109 -5.26 1.09 25.86
N ARG A 110 -5.43 0.58 24.64
CA ARG A 110 -6.73 0.07 24.14
C ARG A 110 -6.95 -1.41 24.42
N GLY A 111 -5.96 -2.08 25.04
CA GLY A 111 -6.03 -3.52 25.28
C GLY A 111 -5.90 -4.37 24.01
N ILE A 112 -5.36 -3.79 22.92
CA ILE A 112 -5.13 -4.49 21.66
C ILE A 112 -3.79 -5.24 21.77
N LYS A 113 -3.82 -6.56 21.62
CA LYS A 113 -2.63 -7.42 21.81
C LYS A 113 -1.64 -7.41 20.64
N ALA A 114 -1.92 -6.67 19.58
CA ALA A 114 -1.07 -6.61 18.39
C ALA A 114 0.32 -6.01 18.71
N VAL A 115 1.34 -6.53 18.06
CA VAL A 115 2.72 -6.01 18.14
C VAL A 115 3.06 -5.21 16.90
N ALA A 116 3.46 -3.96 17.07
CA ALA A 116 3.93 -3.13 15.96
C ALA A 116 5.37 -3.49 15.58
N LYS A 117 5.61 -3.86 14.33
CA LYS A 117 6.95 -4.18 13.80
C LYS A 117 7.24 -3.39 12.53
N ARG A 118 8.49 -2.94 12.37
CA ARG A 118 8.93 -2.27 11.15
C ARG A 118 9.49 -3.27 10.16
N VAL A 119 9.01 -3.18 8.92
CA VAL A 119 9.68 -3.80 7.76
C VAL A 119 10.91 -2.96 7.46
N LYS A 120 12.10 -3.56 7.53
CA LYS A 120 13.38 -2.86 7.35
C LYS A 120 13.79 -2.75 5.89
N GLU A 121 13.36 -3.69 5.09
CA GLU A 121 13.67 -3.78 3.68
C GLU A 121 13.06 -2.62 2.92
N TYR A 122 13.87 -2.02 2.07
CA TYR A 122 13.49 -0.93 1.18
C TYR A 122 14.07 -1.16 -0.21
N ARG A 123 13.25 -1.00 -1.22
CA ARG A 123 13.74 -1.07 -2.60
C ARG A 123 14.08 0.34 -3.09
N VAL A 124 15.33 0.52 -3.48
CA VAL A 124 15.78 1.74 -4.15
C VAL A 124 15.67 1.55 -5.66
N GLY A 125 15.07 2.51 -6.34
CA GLY A 125 14.92 2.51 -7.78
C GLY A 125 14.51 3.88 -8.31
N GLU A 126 14.52 4.02 -9.62
CA GLU A 126 14.20 5.28 -10.28
C GLU A 126 12.73 5.67 -10.05
N LEU A 127 11.81 4.70 -10.10
CA LEU A 127 10.37 4.89 -9.89
C LEU A 127 9.89 4.08 -8.67
N ASP A 128 10.56 4.25 -7.55
CA ASP A 128 10.32 3.52 -6.31
C ASP A 128 9.24 4.15 -5.39
N SER A 129 8.59 5.22 -5.86
CA SER A 129 7.47 5.83 -5.15
C SER A 129 6.40 6.36 -6.09
N THR A 130 5.16 6.43 -5.63
CA THR A 130 4.06 7.02 -6.38
C THR A 130 4.35 8.47 -6.79
N CYS A 131 5.00 9.25 -5.92
CA CYS A 131 5.38 10.63 -6.24
C CYS A 131 6.39 10.71 -7.39
N LYS A 132 7.37 9.82 -7.44
CA LYS A 132 8.33 9.76 -8.56
C LYS A 132 7.65 9.39 -9.87
N ILE A 133 6.69 8.46 -9.84
CA ILE A 133 5.89 8.09 -11.01
C ILE A 133 5.08 9.30 -11.51
N ILE A 134 4.37 9.98 -10.61
CA ILE A 134 3.59 11.19 -10.94
C ILE A 134 4.51 12.28 -11.53
N ASN A 135 5.66 12.52 -10.91
CA ASN A 135 6.61 13.50 -11.41
C ASN A 135 7.17 13.13 -12.79
N ARG A 136 7.44 11.86 -13.03
CA ARG A 136 7.86 11.38 -14.36
C ARG A 136 6.79 11.69 -15.40
N ILE A 137 5.51 11.41 -15.12
CA ILE A 137 4.39 11.69 -16.02
C ILE A 137 4.28 13.20 -16.29
N LYS A 138 4.35 14.03 -15.24
CA LYS A 138 4.23 15.50 -15.37
C LYS A 138 5.35 16.16 -16.16
N HIS A 139 6.56 15.64 -16.04
CA HIS A 139 7.79 16.23 -16.61
C HIS A 139 8.40 15.35 -17.70
N SER A 140 7.66 14.34 -18.19
CA SER A 140 8.14 13.51 -19.28
C SER A 140 8.10 14.29 -20.59
N GLU A 141 9.15 14.17 -21.35
CA GLU A 141 9.23 14.62 -22.77
C GLU A 141 8.58 13.58 -23.70
N LEU A 142 7.53 12.89 -23.22
CA LEU A 142 6.79 11.97 -24.06
C LEU A 142 6.09 12.77 -25.16
N GLU A 143 6.26 12.34 -26.40
CA GLU A 143 5.53 12.91 -27.51
C GLU A 143 4.00 12.76 -27.26
N GLU A 144 3.22 13.73 -27.70
CA GLU A 144 1.75 13.75 -27.53
C GLU A 144 1.10 12.43 -27.93
N LYS A 145 1.57 11.81 -29.02
CA LYS A 145 1.08 10.49 -29.50
C LYS A 145 1.28 9.35 -28.49
N ASN A 146 2.25 9.45 -27.59
CA ASN A 146 2.51 8.45 -26.55
C ASN A 146 1.61 8.64 -25.32
N LEU A 147 0.93 9.78 -25.23
CA LEU A 147 -0.03 10.10 -24.16
C LEU A 147 -1.47 9.91 -24.60
N ASP A 148 -1.70 9.75 -25.91
CA ASP A 148 -3.03 9.49 -26.45
C ASP A 148 -3.38 8.01 -26.32
N CYS A 149 -4.10 7.70 -25.27
CA CYS A 149 -4.60 6.36 -24.98
C CYS A 149 -5.87 6.01 -25.80
N THR A 150 -6.39 6.93 -26.64
CA THR A 150 -7.60 6.68 -27.42
C THR A 150 -7.35 5.82 -28.65
N ASN A 151 -6.09 5.76 -29.12
CA ASN A 151 -5.65 4.97 -30.27
C ASN A 151 -4.93 3.67 -29.88
N VAL A 152 -5.07 3.19 -28.66
CA VAL A 152 -4.42 1.97 -28.15
C VAL A 152 -5.11 0.71 -28.67
N ILE A 153 -5.53 0.69 -29.91
CA ILE A 153 -6.05 -0.56 -30.46
C ILE A 153 -5.45 -0.79 -31.85
N ASN A 154 -4.18 -1.11 -31.84
CA ASN A 154 -3.71 -2.15 -32.73
C ASN A 154 -3.25 -3.30 -31.86
N ASP A 155 -3.96 -4.41 -31.94
CA ASP A 155 -3.70 -5.64 -31.18
C ASP A 155 -2.35 -6.31 -31.50
N ASP A 156 -1.47 -5.62 -32.21
CA ASP A 156 -0.22 -6.13 -32.75
C ASP A 156 1.02 -5.79 -31.90
N TRP A 157 0.85 -5.11 -30.76
CA TRP A 157 1.99 -4.73 -29.89
C TRP A 157 2.79 -5.96 -29.39
N TRP A 158 2.16 -7.12 -29.27
CA TRP A 158 2.79 -8.38 -28.87
C TRP A 158 3.62 -9.05 -29.99
N LEU A 159 3.52 -8.55 -31.24
CA LEU A 159 4.32 -8.97 -32.39
C LEU A 159 5.64 -8.21 -32.50
N ILE A 160 5.89 -7.20 -31.66
CA ILE A 160 7.13 -6.46 -31.63
C ILE A 160 8.14 -7.24 -30.81
N ASN A 161 8.94 -8.05 -31.47
CA ASN A 161 10.16 -8.64 -30.91
C ASN A 161 11.32 -7.66 -31.05
#